data_a8fcc6df3c581e577734ea0483d4d10b
#
_entry.id   a8fcc6df3c581e577734ea0483d4d10b
#
_cell.length_a   1.000
_cell.length_b   1.000
_cell.length_c   1.000
_cell.angle_alpha   90.00
_cell.angle_beta   90.00
_cell.angle_gamma   90.00
#
_symmetry.space_group_name_H-M   'P 1'
#
loop_
_entity.id
_entity.type
_entity.pdbx_description
1 polymer ?
#
loop_
_entity_poly.entity_id
_entity_poly.type
_entity_poly.pdbx_seq_one_letter_code
_entity_poly.pdbx_strand_id
1 'polypeptide(L)'
;MEKIPVSVYVLTTNNRRTIERCLKSLSWAKELLVVDSFSQDGTYEICKQYTDQVYQRKWTGHRDQYQYAADLTAQDWIMFVDADEEIPPELAGEIRIELDGRGKEFDGYFVYRRTYYLGRWIRYGGWYPDGEIRLYRKDKGRWEGGLHAKLVVDGNVGVLRNQYYHYTYGNISDQIQTIDKYSQIAAADLFESGETFSFFKLLFHPPFRFIKEYLLKAGFRDGLPGFVIIIATMFYVFIKYAKLWELTRSTTPTPSSEGGVEKRRSGATLSKPQPLIGEVEGLTISNKEKENGTS
;
A
#
# COMPACT_ATOMS: atom_id res chain seq x y z
N MET A 1 -22.10 -5.79 -22.40
CA MET A 1 -21.65 -7.08 -21.84
C MET A 1 -22.27 -7.25 -20.48
N GLU A 2 -22.64 -8.47 -20.12
CA GLU A 2 -23.10 -8.78 -18.77
C GLU A 2 -22.01 -8.48 -17.75
N LYS A 3 -22.38 -7.91 -16.60
CA LYS A 3 -21.45 -7.59 -15.53
C LYS A 3 -20.97 -8.86 -14.81
N ILE A 4 -19.73 -8.87 -14.35
CA ILE A 4 -19.17 -9.98 -13.58
C ILE A 4 -19.73 -9.93 -12.15
N PRO A 5 -20.15 -11.05 -11.53
CA PRO A 5 -20.75 -11.08 -10.19
C PRO A 5 -19.70 -10.86 -9.08
N VAL A 6 -19.05 -9.72 -9.12
CA VAL A 6 -18.03 -9.25 -8.18
C VAL A 6 -18.46 -7.91 -7.63
N SER A 7 -18.34 -7.71 -6.32
CA SER A 7 -18.38 -6.40 -5.71
C SER A 7 -16.96 -5.82 -5.66
N VAL A 8 -16.75 -4.65 -6.23
CA VAL A 8 -15.51 -3.92 -6.08
C VAL A 8 -15.69 -2.79 -5.08
N TYR A 9 -14.80 -2.69 -4.11
CA TYR A 9 -14.79 -1.57 -3.19
C TYR A 9 -13.49 -0.78 -3.28
N VAL A 10 -13.63 0.55 -3.20
CA VAL A 10 -12.53 1.50 -3.32
C VAL A 10 -12.49 2.37 -2.08
N LEU A 11 -11.31 2.50 -1.47
CA LEU A 11 -11.07 3.49 -0.42
C LEU A 11 -10.45 4.73 -1.02
N THR A 12 -10.88 5.92 -0.59
CA THR A 12 -10.36 7.17 -1.13
C THR A 12 -10.26 8.28 -0.09
N THR A 13 -9.27 9.16 -0.29
CA THR A 13 -9.09 10.43 0.41
C THR A 13 -8.24 11.36 -0.44
N ASN A 14 -8.84 12.44 -0.98
CA ASN A 14 -8.14 13.44 -1.79
C ASN A 14 -7.37 12.82 -3.00
N ASN A 15 -8.05 11.97 -3.76
CA ASN A 15 -7.51 11.27 -4.93
C ASN A 15 -8.02 11.84 -6.26
N ARG A 16 -8.38 13.13 -6.34
CA ARG A 16 -8.96 13.76 -7.54
C ARG A 16 -8.18 13.44 -8.83
N ARG A 17 -6.86 13.31 -8.73
CA ARG A 17 -5.98 13.05 -9.87
C ARG A 17 -6.22 11.69 -10.54
N THR A 18 -6.58 10.68 -9.77
CA THR A 18 -6.56 9.27 -10.22
C THR A 18 -7.92 8.59 -10.13
N ILE A 19 -8.79 9.03 -9.22
CA ILE A 19 -10.05 8.36 -8.88
C ILE A 19 -10.95 8.13 -10.10
N GLU A 20 -11.04 9.08 -11.03
CA GLU A 20 -11.89 8.93 -12.22
C GLU A 20 -11.43 7.77 -13.12
N ARG A 21 -10.11 7.64 -13.33
CA ARG A 21 -9.51 6.51 -14.07
C ARG A 21 -9.80 5.19 -13.39
N CYS A 22 -9.60 5.13 -12.08
CA CYS A 22 -9.91 3.98 -11.26
C CYS A 22 -11.35 3.54 -11.48
N LEU A 23 -12.32 4.39 -11.21
CA LEU A 23 -13.74 4.06 -11.27
C LEU A 23 -14.21 3.67 -12.69
N LYS A 24 -13.71 4.35 -13.74
CA LYS A 24 -13.96 3.97 -15.15
C LYS A 24 -13.53 2.54 -15.45
N SER A 25 -12.39 2.10 -14.90
CA SER A 25 -11.84 0.77 -15.13
C SER A 25 -12.65 -0.35 -14.45
N LEU A 26 -13.56 0.00 -13.53
CA LEU A 26 -14.37 -0.93 -12.73
C LEU A 26 -15.79 -1.15 -13.27
N SER A 27 -16.11 -0.61 -14.44
CA SER A 27 -17.45 -0.70 -15.06
C SER A 27 -17.91 -2.14 -15.35
N TRP A 28 -17.01 -3.10 -15.36
CA TRP A 28 -17.27 -4.52 -15.55
C TRP A 28 -17.88 -5.21 -14.31
N ALA A 29 -17.69 -4.65 -13.12
CA ALA A 29 -18.16 -5.22 -11.86
C ALA A 29 -19.67 -5.04 -11.70
N LYS A 30 -20.33 -6.03 -11.07
CA LYS A 30 -21.78 -5.98 -10.80
C LYS A 30 -22.09 -4.92 -9.75
N GLU A 31 -21.21 -4.73 -8.79
CA GLU A 31 -21.33 -3.73 -7.74
C GLU A 31 -20.04 -2.93 -7.59
N LEU A 32 -20.18 -1.63 -7.44
CA LEU A 32 -19.10 -0.70 -7.16
C LEU A 32 -19.46 0.13 -5.92
N LEU A 33 -18.62 0.03 -4.89
CA LEU A 33 -18.78 0.71 -3.62
C LEU A 33 -17.54 1.58 -3.35
N VAL A 34 -17.75 2.79 -2.85
CA VAL A 34 -16.66 3.71 -2.49
C VAL A 34 -16.81 4.12 -1.04
N VAL A 35 -15.72 4.08 -0.27
CA VAL A 35 -15.64 4.66 1.07
C VAL A 35 -14.69 5.86 1.02
N ASP A 36 -15.25 7.06 1.12
CA ASP A 36 -14.53 8.32 1.10
C ASP A 36 -14.23 8.79 2.53
N SER A 37 -12.99 9.14 2.82
CA SER A 37 -12.57 9.66 4.12
C SER A 37 -12.64 11.18 4.20
N PHE A 38 -13.80 11.75 3.81
CA PHE A 38 -14.09 13.18 3.80
C PHE A 38 -13.13 14.01 2.94
N SER A 39 -13.00 13.62 1.68
CA SER A 39 -12.20 14.34 0.68
C SER A 39 -12.64 15.80 0.52
N GLN A 40 -11.67 16.70 0.31
CA GLN A 40 -11.87 18.15 0.20
C GLN A 40 -11.46 18.69 -1.18
N ASP A 41 -11.05 17.82 -2.10
CA ASP A 41 -10.50 18.19 -3.41
C ASP A 41 -11.44 17.92 -4.60
N GLY A 42 -12.71 17.53 -4.32
CA GLY A 42 -13.69 17.16 -5.33
C GLY A 42 -13.72 15.67 -5.67
N THR A 43 -12.94 14.84 -4.97
CA THR A 43 -12.94 13.36 -5.15
C THR A 43 -14.33 12.76 -4.91
N TYR A 44 -15.02 13.20 -3.84
CA TYR A 44 -16.35 12.70 -3.48
C TYR A 44 -17.39 12.93 -4.59
N GLU A 45 -17.41 14.11 -5.16
CA GLU A 45 -18.33 14.50 -6.25
C GLU A 45 -18.07 13.68 -7.51
N ILE A 46 -16.81 13.36 -7.79
CA ILE A 46 -16.46 12.45 -8.89
C ILE A 46 -16.99 11.05 -8.61
N CYS A 47 -16.80 10.50 -7.40
CA CYS A 47 -17.29 9.17 -7.04
C CYS A 47 -18.80 9.03 -7.26
N LYS A 48 -19.58 10.03 -6.88
CA LYS A 48 -21.05 10.06 -7.05
C LYS A 48 -21.51 9.99 -8.51
N GLN A 49 -20.65 10.27 -9.49
CA GLN A 49 -20.98 10.15 -10.90
C GLN A 49 -20.90 8.69 -11.40
N TYR A 50 -20.25 7.79 -10.63
CA TYR A 50 -20.01 6.40 -11.04
C TYR A 50 -20.85 5.39 -10.26
N THR A 51 -21.25 5.73 -9.04
CA THR A 51 -22.07 4.86 -8.20
C THR A 51 -22.86 5.67 -7.17
N ASP A 52 -24.07 5.18 -6.80
CA ASP A 52 -24.83 5.70 -5.68
C ASP A 52 -24.32 5.18 -4.32
N GLN A 53 -23.50 4.14 -4.33
CA GLN A 53 -22.93 3.53 -3.12
C GLN A 53 -21.62 4.23 -2.71
N VAL A 54 -21.70 5.50 -2.37
CA VAL A 54 -20.59 6.30 -1.85
C VAL A 54 -20.84 6.63 -0.40
N TYR A 55 -20.05 6.05 0.50
CA TYR A 55 -20.17 6.19 1.95
C TYR A 55 -19.05 7.09 2.48
N GLN A 56 -19.38 8.06 3.31
CA GLN A 56 -18.40 8.87 4.00
C GLN A 56 -18.12 8.32 5.39
N ARG A 57 -16.85 8.04 5.69
CA ARG A 57 -16.42 7.50 6.97
C ARG A 57 -15.10 8.11 7.40
N LYS A 58 -15.04 8.60 8.64
CA LYS A 58 -13.79 9.08 9.21
C LYS A 58 -12.75 7.94 9.22
N TRP A 59 -11.53 8.29 8.83
CA TRP A 59 -10.42 7.34 8.85
C TRP A 59 -10.11 6.85 10.28
N THR A 60 -10.12 5.55 10.48
CA THR A 60 -9.82 4.89 11.77
C THR A 60 -8.63 3.93 11.69
N GLY A 61 -8.03 3.78 10.52
CA GLY A 61 -6.93 2.87 10.22
C GLY A 61 -7.23 1.98 9.02
N HIS A 62 -6.18 1.45 8.40
CA HIS A 62 -6.30 0.65 7.17
C HIS A 62 -7.21 -0.57 7.36
N ARG A 63 -6.91 -1.42 8.36
CA ARG A 63 -7.71 -2.61 8.64
C ARG A 63 -9.20 -2.31 8.79
N ASP A 64 -9.52 -1.35 9.64
CA ASP A 64 -10.92 -1.04 9.96
C ASP A 64 -11.66 -0.43 8.77
N GLN A 65 -10.95 0.31 7.91
CA GLN A 65 -11.55 0.92 6.74
C GLN A 65 -11.79 -0.10 5.62
N TYR A 66 -10.81 -0.98 5.36
CA TYR A 66 -10.97 -2.07 4.40
C TYR A 66 -12.03 -3.07 4.84
N GLN A 67 -12.03 -3.48 6.12
CA GLN A 67 -13.04 -4.41 6.63
C GLN A 67 -14.45 -3.81 6.55
N TYR A 68 -14.61 -2.55 6.95
CA TYR A 68 -15.89 -1.85 6.82
C TYR A 68 -16.40 -1.83 5.37
N ALA A 69 -15.54 -1.52 4.41
CA ALA A 69 -15.93 -1.52 3.00
C ALA A 69 -16.29 -2.92 2.50
N ALA A 70 -15.53 -3.94 2.89
CA ALA A 70 -15.79 -5.33 2.55
C ALA A 70 -17.15 -5.82 3.11
N ASP A 71 -17.48 -5.43 4.36
CA ASP A 71 -18.74 -5.81 5.01
C ASP A 71 -19.98 -5.27 4.28
N LEU A 72 -19.86 -4.09 3.65
CA LEU A 72 -20.94 -3.44 2.90
C LEU A 72 -21.23 -4.10 1.54
N THR A 73 -20.33 -4.90 1.00
CA THR A 73 -20.49 -5.54 -0.32
C THR A 73 -21.59 -6.60 -0.33
N ALA A 74 -22.23 -6.84 -1.50
CA ALA A 74 -23.37 -7.77 -1.64
C ALA A 74 -23.05 -9.07 -2.37
N GLN A 75 -21.94 -9.14 -3.15
CA GLN A 75 -21.59 -10.34 -3.91
C GLN A 75 -20.70 -11.29 -3.09
N ASP A 76 -20.71 -12.58 -3.46
CA ASP A 76 -19.86 -13.60 -2.84
C ASP A 76 -18.36 -13.40 -3.14
N TRP A 77 -18.05 -12.89 -4.33
CA TRP A 77 -16.71 -12.49 -4.72
C TRP A 77 -16.54 -11.00 -4.58
N ILE A 78 -15.50 -10.60 -3.88
CA ILE A 78 -15.20 -9.20 -3.64
C ILE A 78 -13.76 -8.87 -3.99
N MET A 79 -13.52 -7.65 -4.46
CA MET A 79 -12.20 -7.16 -4.85
C MET A 79 -11.98 -5.76 -4.27
N PHE A 80 -10.84 -5.52 -3.66
CA PHE A 80 -10.44 -4.17 -3.31
C PHE A 80 -9.51 -3.57 -4.37
N VAL A 81 -9.68 -2.29 -4.62
CA VAL A 81 -8.88 -1.52 -5.56
C VAL A 81 -8.60 -0.16 -4.92
N ASP A 82 -7.34 0.27 -4.97
CA ASP A 82 -6.97 1.59 -4.44
C ASP A 82 -7.32 2.70 -5.45
N ALA A 83 -7.57 3.91 -4.95
CA ALA A 83 -8.05 5.04 -5.76
C ALA A 83 -7.06 5.52 -6.84
N ASP A 84 -5.84 5.04 -6.82
CA ASP A 84 -4.78 5.31 -7.79
C ASP A 84 -4.41 4.09 -8.66
N GLU A 85 -5.30 3.08 -8.65
CA GLU A 85 -5.15 1.86 -9.45
C GLU A 85 -6.16 1.77 -10.59
N GLU A 86 -5.85 0.93 -11.57
CA GLU A 86 -6.68 0.67 -12.75
C GLU A 86 -6.70 -0.83 -13.04
N ILE A 87 -7.89 -1.38 -13.28
CA ILE A 87 -8.08 -2.76 -13.70
C ILE A 87 -8.20 -2.78 -15.22
N PRO A 88 -7.17 -3.23 -15.97
CA PRO A 88 -7.23 -3.27 -17.42
C PRO A 88 -8.24 -4.34 -17.90
N PRO A 89 -8.79 -4.17 -19.12
CA PRO A 89 -9.78 -5.09 -19.69
C PRO A 89 -9.32 -6.55 -19.72
N GLU A 90 -8.02 -6.79 -19.91
CA GLU A 90 -7.43 -8.12 -19.95
C GLU A 90 -7.54 -8.82 -18.58
N LEU A 91 -7.31 -8.09 -17.48
CA LEU A 91 -7.47 -8.61 -16.13
C LEU A 91 -8.94 -8.85 -15.81
N ALA A 92 -9.82 -7.93 -16.16
CA ALA A 92 -11.28 -8.11 -15.99
C ALA A 92 -11.79 -9.34 -16.78
N GLY A 93 -11.29 -9.55 -17.99
CA GLY A 93 -11.60 -10.73 -18.82
C GLY A 93 -11.09 -12.03 -18.19
N GLU A 94 -9.89 -12.03 -17.63
CA GLU A 94 -9.35 -13.19 -16.91
C GLU A 94 -10.15 -13.50 -15.66
N ILE A 95 -10.53 -12.49 -14.86
CA ILE A 95 -11.39 -12.65 -13.69
C ILE A 95 -12.70 -13.36 -14.08
N ARG A 96 -13.34 -12.94 -15.18
CA ARG A 96 -14.55 -13.60 -15.67
C ARG A 96 -14.31 -15.09 -15.95
N ILE A 97 -13.27 -15.41 -16.72
CA ILE A 97 -12.94 -16.79 -17.11
C ILE A 97 -12.65 -17.65 -15.87
N GLU A 98 -11.91 -17.11 -14.91
CA GLU A 98 -11.60 -17.84 -13.68
C GLU A 98 -12.84 -18.11 -12.84
N LEU A 99 -13.71 -17.13 -12.65
CA LEU A 99 -14.92 -17.30 -11.85
C LEU A 99 -15.94 -18.21 -12.52
N ASP A 100 -16.09 -18.17 -13.85
CA ASP A 100 -16.97 -19.06 -14.61
C ASP A 100 -16.44 -20.51 -14.64
N GLY A 101 -15.11 -20.70 -14.60
CA GLY A 101 -14.43 -22.00 -14.66
C GLY A 101 -13.99 -22.52 -13.30
N ARG A 102 -12.85 -22.05 -12.83
CA ARG A 102 -12.15 -22.55 -11.63
C ARG A 102 -12.52 -21.84 -10.33
N GLY A 103 -13.50 -20.97 -10.34
CA GLY A 103 -13.92 -20.21 -9.16
C GLY A 103 -14.38 -21.07 -7.97
N LYS A 104 -14.55 -22.40 -8.16
CA LYS A 104 -14.82 -23.36 -7.08
C LYS A 104 -13.56 -23.97 -6.46
N GLU A 105 -12.41 -23.84 -7.11
CA GLU A 105 -11.14 -24.42 -6.67
C GLU A 105 -10.37 -23.47 -5.74
N PHE A 106 -10.63 -22.16 -5.85
CA PHE A 106 -9.93 -21.12 -5.13
C PHE A 106 -10.88 -20.27 -4.29
N ASP A 107 -10.34 -19.76 -3.19
CA ASP A 107 -11.02 -18.85 -2.26
C ASP A 107 -10.49 -17.41 -2.40
N GLY A 108 -9.39 -17.22 -3.12
CA GLY A 108 -8.82 -15.94 -3.45
C GLY A 108 -7.86 -16.01 -4.62
N TYR A 109 -7.50 -14.85 -5.14
CA TYR A 109 -6.53 -14.71 -6.21
C TYR A 109 -5.51 -13.61 -5.90
N PHE A 110 -4.25 -13.99 -6.00
CA PHE A 110 -3.11 -13.08 -5.99
C PHE A 110 -3.01 -12.42 -7.36
N VAL A 111 -2.78 -11.11 -7.39
CA VAL A 111 -2.68 -10.32 -8.62
C VAL A 111 -1.40 -9.48 -8.57
N TYR A 112 -0.60 -9.56 -9.62
CA TYR A 112 0.60 -8.73 -9.73
C TYR A 112 0.24 -7.29 -10.07
N ARG A 113 1.04 -6.35 -9.53
CA ARG A 113 0.96 -4.91 -9.75
C ARG A 113 2.01 -4.45 -10.74
N ARG A 114 1.63 -3.56 -11.64
CA ARG A 114 2.56 -2.84 -12.52
C ARG A 114 2.47 -1.34 -12.26
N THR A 115 3.54 -0.76 -11.78
CA THR A 115 3.59 0.67 -11.44
C THR A 115 4.03 1.51 -12.63
N TYR A 116 3.29 2.59 -12.89
CA TYR A 116 3.66 3.64 -13.84
C TYR A 116 4.33 4.80 -13.10
N TYR A 117 5.53 5.17 -13.51
CA TYR A 117 6.31 6.21 -12.86
C TYR A 117 7.13 7.01 -13.86
N LEU A 118 7.05 8.34 -13.82
CA LEU A 118 7.79 9.28 -14.67
C LEU A 118 7.78 8.88 -16.17
N GLY A 119 6.60 8.58 -16.71
CA GLY A 119 6.42 8.26 -18.12
C GLY A 119 6.75 6.80 -18.50
N ARG A 120 7.03 5.90 -17.55
CA ARG A 120 7.45 4.53 -17.81
C ARG A 120 6.74 3.50 -16.92
N TRP A 121 6.42 2.34 -17.49
CA TRP A 121 6.07 1.15 -16.74
C TRP A 121 7.31 0.51 -16.14
N ILE A 122 7.35 0.40 -14.81
CA ILE A 122 8.46 -0.19 -14.08
C ILE A 122 8.39 -1.72 -14.19
N ARG A 123 9.52 -2.35 -14.48
CA ARG A 123 9.65 -3.79 -14.71
C ARG A 123 10.79 -4.45 -13.95
N TYR A 124 11.59 -3.68 -13.23
CA TYR A 124 12.78 -4.14 -12.54
C TYR A 124 12.93 -3.44 -11.18
N GLY A 125 13.95 -3.82 -10.43
CA GLY A 125 14.28 -3.17 -9.17
C GLY A 125 13.41 -3.62 -8.00
N GLY A 126 13.19 -2.72 -7.04
CA GLY A 126 12.45 -2.99 -5.82
C GLY A 126 10.94 -2.98 -5.98
N TRP A 127 10.42 -2.32 -7.03
CA TRP A 127 9.00 -2.15 -7.28
C TRP A 127 8.40 -3.22 -8.21
N TYR A 128 9.20 -4.21 -8.62
CA TYR A 128 8.73 -5.29 -9.47
C TYR A 128 9.61 -6.55 -9.31
N PRO A 129 9.04 -7.77 -9.29
CA PRO A 129 7.60 -8.04 -9.21
C PRO A 129 7.03 -7.66 -7.85
N ASP A 130 5.78 -7.19 -7.84
CA ASP A 130 5.03 -6.83 -6.66
C ASP A 130 3.56 -7.20 -6.87
N GLY A 131 2.83 -7.51 -5.82
CA GLY A 131 1.43 -7.89 -5.89
C GLY A 131 0.91 -8.38 -4.54
N GLU A 132 -0.38 -8.64 -4.50
CA GLU A 132 -1.07 -9.09 -3.29
C GLU A 132 -2.38 -9.81 -3.65
N ILE A 133 -3.04 -10.42 -2.66
CA ILE A 133 -4.38 -10.97 -2.86
C ILE A 133 -5.34 -9.80 -3.02
N ARG A 134 -6.05 -9.75 -4.16
CA ARG A 134 -6.98 -8.65 -4.49
C ARG A 134 -8.43 -9.12 -4.63
N LEU A 135 -8.64 -10.28 -5.22
CA LEU A 135 -9.96 -10.87 -5.43
C LEU A 135 -10.12 -12.05 -4.47
N TYR A 136 -11.23 -12.12 -3.74
CA TYR A 136 -11.43 -13.16 -2.75
C TYR A 136 -12.93 -13.41 -2.44
N ARG A 137 -13.24 -14.58 -1.89
CA ARG A 137 -14.57 -14.87 -1.34
C ARG A 137 -14.80 -14.07 -0.06
N LYS A 138 -15.91 -13.38 0.02
CA LYS A 138 -16.27 -12.52 1.15
C LYS A 138 -16.24 -13.28 2.49
N ASP A 139 -16.75 -14.51 2.51
CA ASP A 139 -16.82 -15.37 3.69
C ASP A 139 -15.47 -16.00 4.09
N LYS A 140 -14.45 -15.88 3.25
CA LYS A 140 -13.10 -16.45 3.45
C LYS A 140 -12.02 -15.42 3.73
N GLY A 141 -12.27 -14.16 3.41
CA GLY A 141 -11.28 -13.10 3.59
C GLY A 141 -11.54 -12.25 4.83
N ARG A 142 -10.46 -11.86 5.49
CA ARG A 142 -10.49 -10.89 6.59
C ARG A 142 -9.25 -10.01 6.57
N TRP A 143 -9.42 -8.78 7.04
CA TRP A 143 -8.31 -7.86 7.17
C TRP A 143 -7.68 -7.96 8.56
N GLU A 144 -6.38 -8.24 8.62
CA GLU A 144 -5.61 -8.36 9.85
C GLU A 144 -4.51 -7.30 9.93
N GLY A 145 -3.95 -7.12 11.13
CA GLY A 145 -2.87 -6.17 11.39
C GLY A 145 -3.36 -4.80 11.86
N GLY A 146 -2.42 -3.89 12.00
CA GLY A 146 -2.66 -2.50 12.42
C GLY A 146 -2.40 -1.52 11.30
N LEU A 147 -1.25 -0.80 11.39
CA LEU A 147 -0.83 0.16 10.36
C LEU A 147 -0.60 -0.52 8.99
N HIS A 148 -0.09 -1.74 9.02
CA HIS A 148 0.13 -2.59 7.85
C HIS A 148 -0.97 -3.66 7.80
N ALA A 149 -2.17 -3.24 7.37
CA ALA A 149 -3.27 -4.16 7.19
C ALA A 149 -2.97 -5.13 6.04
N LYS A 150 -3.22 -6.42 6.28
CA LYS A 150 -3.07 -7.48 5.26
C LYS A 150 -4.38 -8.22 5.10
N LEU A 151 -4.72 -8.51 3.86
CA LEU A 151 -5.81 -9.43 3.57
C LEU A 151 -5.32 -10.86 3.78
N VAL A 152 -6.01 -11.58 4.64
CA VAL A 152 -5.80 -13.01 4.88
C VAL A 152 -7.00 -13.76 4.31
N VAL A 153 -6.76 -14.80 3.53
CA VAL A 153 -7.80 -15.64 2.94
C VAL A 153 -7.64 -17.06 3.47
N ASP A 154 -8.73 -17.57 4.06
CA ASP A 154 -8.80 -18.94 4.56
C ASP A 154 -9.16 -19.88 3.41
N GLY A 155 -8.17 -20.56 2.84
CA GLY A 155 -8.35 -21.52 1.74
C GLY A 155 -7.28 -21.40 0.66
N ASN A 156 -7.61 -21.88 -0.52
CA ASN A 156 -6.70 -21.93 -1.65
C ASN A 156 -6.63 -20.59 -2.37
N VAL A 157 -5.41 -20.12 -2.65
CA VAL A 157 -5.17 -18.87 -3.38
C VAL A 157 -4.55 -19.18 -4.74
N GLY A 158 -5.26 -18.81 -5.81
CA GLY A 158 -4.78 -18.85 -7.19
C GLY A 158 -3.94 -17.62 -7.53
N VAL A 159 -3.34 -17.61 -8.71
CA VAL A 159 -2.58 -16.47 -9.23
C VAL A 159 -3.13 -16.08 -10.60
N LEU A 160 -3.52 -14.81 -10.76
CA LEU A 160 -3.89 -14.28 -12.07
C LEU A 160 -2.63 -13.89 -12.86
N ARG A 161 -2.68 -14.08 -14.18
CA ARG A 161 -1.56 -13.82 -15.10
C ARG A 161 -1.46 -12.35 -15.47
N ASN A 162 -2.62 -11.70 -15.66
CA ASN A 162 -2.69 -10.28 -15.95
C ASN A 162 -2.47 -9.45 -14.69
N GLN A 163 -2.07 -8.19 -14.90
CA GLN A 163 -1.64 -7.29 -13.84
C GLN A 163 -2.61 -6.12 -13.74
N TYR A 164 -2.80 -5.58 -12.53
CA TYR A 164 -3.42 -4.26 -12.39
C TYR A 164 -2.36 -3.17 -12.47
N TYR A 165 -2.79 -1.95 -12.82
CA TYR A 165 -1.93 -0.79 -13.02
C TYR A 165 -2.02 0.14 -11.81
N HIS A 166 -0.88 0.71 -11.42
CA HIS A 166 -0.79 1.61 -10.27
C HIS A 166 -0.08 2.92 -10.67
N TYR A 167 -0.74 4.05 -10.42
CA TYR A 167 -0.27 5.39 -10.78
C TYR A 167 0.14 6.17 -9.52
N THR A 168 1.18 5.70 -8.84
CA THR A 168 1.54 6.11 -7.49
C THR A 168 1.80 7.61 -7.32
N TYR A 169 2.82 8.18 -7.96
CA TYR A 169 3.17 9.60 -7.79
C TYR A 169 2.84 10.42 -9.03
N GLY A 170 2.37 11.65 -8.81
CA GLY A 170 2.18 12.63 -9.89
C GLY A 170 3.50 13.22 -10.37
N ASN A 171 4.45 13.39 -9.46
CA ASN A 171 5.75 14.00 -9.70
C ASN A 171 6.75 13.63 -8.58
N ILE A 172 8.00 14.08 -8.70
CA ILE A 172 9.06 13.82 -7.71
C ILE A 172 8.77 14.50 -6.36
N SER A 173 8.11 15.66 -6.37
CA SER A 173 7.78 16.36 -5.10
C SER A 173 6.78 15.56 -4.29
N ASP A 174 5.77 14.94 -4.92
CA ASP A 174 4.82 14.06 -4.24
C ASP A 174 5.54 12.85 -3.62
N GLN A 175 6.52 12.28 -4.35
CA GLN A 175 7.34 11.18 -3.84
C GLN A 175 8.16 11.59 -2.61
N ILE A 176 8.77 12.79 -2.62
CA ILE A 176 9.56 13.29 -1.49
C ILE A 176 8.67 13.51 -0.26
N GLN A 177 7.49 14.10 -0.43
CA GLN A 177 6.52 14.28 0.66
C GLN A 177 6.09 12.94 1.25
N THR A 178 5.84 11.96 0.40
CA THR A 178 5.52 10.60 0.83
C THR A 178 6.67 9.96 1.60
N ILE A 179 7.91 10.08 1.12
CA ILE A 179 9.12 9.61 1.81
C ILE A 179 9.24 10.23 3.19
N ASP A 180 9.03 11.54 3.31
CA ASP A 180 9.10 12.23 4.61
C ASP A 180 8.08 11.66 5.60
N LYS A 181 6.82 11.56 5.19
CA LYS A 181 5.73 11.02 5.99
C LYS A 181 6.00 9.58 6.43
N TYR A 182 6.32 8.67 5.50
CA TYR A 182 6.46 7.25 5.82
C TYR A 182 7.76 6.91 6.54
N SER A 183 8.83 7.65 6.28
CA SER A 183 10.04 7.52 7.08
C SER A 183 9.81 7.91 8.55
N GLN A 184 8.91 8.87 8.81
CA GLN A 184 8.53 9.24 10.18
C GLN A 184 7.73 8.14 10.87
N ILE A 185 6.72 7.58 10.18
CA ILE A 185 5.93 6.47 10.69
C ILE A 185 6.83 5.25 10.97
N ALA A 186 7.66 4.86 10.00
CA ALA A 186 8.55 3.72 10.15
C ALA A 186 9.62 3.92 11.25
N ALA A 187 10.08 5.15 11.48
CA ALA A 187 10.98 5.46 12.58
C ALA A 187 10.26 5.36 13.94
N ALA A 188 9.01 5.82 14.03
CA ALA A 188 8.19 5.71 15.23
C ALA A 188 7.88 4.25 15.56
N ASP A 189 7.51 3.42 14.57
CA ASP A 189 7.25 1.98 14.77
C ASP A 189 8.50 1.24 15.26
N LEU A 190 9.69 1.55 14.70
CA LEU A 190 10.96 1.00 15.16
C LEU A 190 11.23 1.40 16.61
N PHE A 191 10.98 2.67 16.95
CA PHE A 191 11.18 3.18 18.31
C PHE A 191 10.20 2.53 19.31
N GLU A 192 8.92 2.42 18.98
CA GLU A 192 7.89 1.77 19.80
C GLU A 192 8.17 0.27 19.98
N SER A 193 8.77 -0.40 18.99
CA SER A 193 9.21 -1.81 19.10
C SER A 193 10.48 -2.02 19.92
N GLY A 194 11.08 -0.94 20.47
CA GLY A 194 12.30 -1.00 21.26
C GLY A 194 13.59 -1.07 20.44
N GLU A 195 13.51 -0.86 19.13
CA GLU A 195 14.71 -0.79 18.29
C GLU A 195 15.51 0.47 18.62
N THR A 196 16.82 0.29 18.85
CA THR A 196 17.74 1.40 19.13
C THR A 196 18.46 1.86 17.88
N PHE A 197 18.86 3.14 17.89
CA PHE A 197 19.66 3.68 16.79
C PHE A 197 20.97 2.90 16.61
N SER A 198 21.32 2.61 15.36
CA SER A 198 22.60 2.01 14.97
C SER A 198 23.23 2.80 13.84
N PHE A 199 24.41 3.35 14.08
CA PHE A 199 25.20 4.05 13.07
C PHE A 199 25.53 3.15 11.88
N PHE A 200 25.79 1.86 12.11
CA PHE A 200 26.04 0.90 11.04
C PHE A 200 24.82 0.71 10.14
N LYS A 201 23.61 0.65 10.71
CA LYS A 201 22.38 0.57 9.90
C LYS A 201 22.18 1.84 9.07
N LEU A 202 22.41 3.03 9.65
CA LEU A 202 22.34 4.30 8.93
C LEU A 202 23.31 4.35 7.74
N LEU A 203 24.55 3.90 7.94
CA LEU A 203 25.60 4.02 6.94
C LEU A 203 25.54 2.93 5.86
N PHE A 204 25.24 1.69 6.22
CA PHE A 204 25.37 0.55 5.31
C PHE A 204 24.06 0.09 4.68
N HIS A 205 22.89 0.30 5.31
CA HIS A 205 21.63 -0.15 4.71
C HIS A 205 21.27 0.60 3.41
N PRO A 206 21.43 1.95 3.30
CA PRO A 206 21.14 2.64 2.05
C PRO A 206 21.98 2.17 0.86
N PRO A 207 23.32 2.11 0.92
CA PRO A 207 24.11 1.61 -0.20
C PRO A 207 23.88 0.13 -0.50
N PHE A 208 23.60 -0.71 0.52
CA PHE A 208 23.22 -2.09 0.30
C PHE A 208 21.90 -2.18 -0.48
N ARG A 209 20.92 -1.33 -0.16
CA ARG A 209 19.65 -1.23 -0.88
C ARG A 209 19.86 -0.86 -2.34
N PHE A 210 20.76 0.08 -2.62
CA PHE A 210 21.15 0.42 -3.98
C PHE A 210 21.72 -0.78 -4.74
N ILE A 211 22.72 -1.44 -4.20
CA ILE A 211 23.33 -2.63 -4.85
C ILE A 211 22.27 -3.69 -5.13
N LYS A 212 21.45 -4.01 -4.12
CA LYS A 212 20.39 -5.01 -4.24
C LYS A 212 19.38 -4.68 -5.34
N GLU A 213 18.87 -3.46 -5.38
CA GLU A 213 17.76 -3.10 -6.28
C GLU A 213 18.25 -2.64 -7.65
N TYR A 214 19.35 -1.89 -7.71
CA TYR A 214 19.86 -1.37 -8.99
C TYR A 214 20.63 -2.42 -9.77
N LEU A 215 21.54 -3.14 -9.10
CA LEU A 215 22.39 -4.13 -9.75
C LEU A 215 21.74 -5.52 -9.74
N LEU A 216 21.45 -6.10 -8.56
CA LEU A 216 21.01 -7.51 -8.47
C LEU A 216 19.58 -7.70 -8.99
N LYS A 217 18.67 -6.75 -8.77
CA LYS A 217 17.31 -6.76 -9.35
C LYS A 217 17.23 -6.01 -10.67
N ALA A 218 18.38 -5.68 -11.30
CA ALA A 218 18.48 -5.05 -12.62
C ALA A 218 17.66 -3.75 -12.78
N GLY A 219 17.47 -2.95 -11.71
CA GLY A 219 16.72 -1.70 -11.74
C GLY A 219 17.24 -0.68 -12.76
N PHE A 220 18.54 -0.77 -13.14
CA PHE A 220 19.15 0.04 -14.20
C PHE A 220 18.45 -0.14 -15.58
N ARG A 221 17.78 -1.26 -15.81
CA ARG A 221 17.05 -1.54 -17.07
C ARG A 221 15.82 -0.67 -17.23
N ASP A 222 15.30 -0.09 -16.15
CA ASP A 222 14.21 0.88 -16.21
C ASP A 222 14.71 2.31 -16.49
N GLY A 223 15.99 2.47 -16.83
CA GLY A 223 16.59 3.74 -17.25
C GLY A 223 16.56 4.80 -16.13
N LEU A 224 16.38 6.08 -16.53
CA LEU A 224 16.37 7.18 -15.57
C LEU A 224 15.26 7.06 -14.50
N PRO A 225 13.99 6.68 -14.82
CA PRO A 225 13.00 6.44 -13.78
C PRO A 225 13.41 5.37 -12.77
N GLY A 226 14.01 4.25 -13.20
CA GLY A 226 14.55 3.22 -12.32
C GLY A 226 15.66 3.75 -11.42
N PHE A 227 16.57 4.57 -11.94
CA PHE A 227 17.61 5.22 -11.14
C PHE A 227 17.02 6.16 -10.08
N VAL A 228 16.05 7.02 -10.47
CA VAL A 228 15.37 7.94 -9.53
C VAL A 228 14.66 7.18 -8.42
N ILE A 229 13.94 6.10 -8.74
CA ILE A 229 13.29 5.24 -7.73
C ILE A 229 14.29 4.74 -6.70
N ILE A 230 15.44 4.27 -7.14
CA ILE A 230 16.42 3.65 -6.24
C ILE A 230 17.12 4.68 -5.36
N ILE A 231 17.44 5.86 -5.90
CA ILE A 231 17.96 6.98 -5.10
C ILE A 231 16.91 7.42 -4.06
N ALA A 232 15.66 7.53 -4.45
CA ALA A 232 14.55 7.85 -3.54
C ALA A 232 14.38 6.78 -2.45
N THR A 233 14.50 5.49 -2.79
CA THR A 233 14.47 4.39 -1.83
C THR A 233 15.66 4.43 -0.87
N MET A 234 16.86 4.71 -1.36
CA MET A 234 18.03 4.93 -0.50
C MET A 234 17.80 6.08 0.48
N PHE A 235 17.29 7.20 -0.03
CA PHE A 235 16.97 8.37 0.78
C PHE A 235 15.92 8.04 1.86
N TYR A 236 14.86 7.31 1.51
CA TYR A 236 13.87 6.81 2.48
C TYR A 236 14.54 6.01 3.60
N VAL A 237 15.40 5.03 3.25
CA VAL A 237 16.11 4.21 4.24
C VAL A 237 17.02 5.05 5.14
N PHE A 238 17.75 5.99 4.57
CA PHE A 238 18.61 6.90 5.32
C PHE A 238 17.80 7.76 6.29
N ILE A 239 16.76 8.45 5.80
CA ILE A 239 15.92 9.36 6.62
C ILE A 239 15.21 8.60 7.73
N LYS A 240 14.72 7.37 7.48
CA LYS A 240 14.11 6.52 8.51
C LYS A 240 15.05 6.32 9.71
N TYR A 241 16.30 5.93 9.47
CA TYR A 241 17.27 5.73 10.55
C TYR A 241 17.75 7.04 11.17
N ALA A 242 17.83 8.13 10.42
CA ALA A 242 18.15 9.46 10.95
C ALA A 242 17.02 9.95 11.90
N LYS A 243 15.75 9.77 11.54
CA LYS A 243 14.61 10.09 12.39
C LYS A 243 14.53 9.17 13.63
N LEU A 244 14.89 7.89 13.51
CA LEU A 244 15.03 7.01 14.67
C LEU A 244 16.11 7.52 15.64
N TRP A 245 17.23 8.00 15.13
CA TRP A 245 18.27 8.62 15.96
C TRP A 245 17.77 9.88 16.68
N GLU A 246 17.03 10.74 16.01
CA GLU A 246 16.40 11.92 16.59
C GLU A 246 15.45 11.54 17.74
N LEU A 247 14.57 10.55 17.55
CA LEU A 247 13.66 10.06 18.58
C LEU A 247 14.41 9.49 19.79
N THR A 248 15.45 8.70 19.57
CA THR A 248 16.25 8.12 20.66
C THR A 248 17.00 9.17 21.48
N ARG A 249 17.40 10.29 20.87
CA ARG A 249 18.06 11.41 21.59
C ARG A 249 17.07 12.25 22.40
N SER A 250 15.88 12.48 21.85
CA SER A 250 14.86 13.31 22.52
C SER A 250 14.34 12.69 23.81
N THR A 251 14.50 11.38 24.00
CA THR A 251 14.12 10.65 25.22
C THR A 251 15.26 10.55 26.25
N THR A 252 16.50 10.90 25.89
CA THR A 252 17.62 10.94 26.83
C THR A 252 17.54 12.26 27.62
N PRO A 253 17.46 12.27 28.97
CA PRO A 253 17.43 13.51 29.75
C PRO A 253 18.68 14.33 29.43
N THR A 254 18.49 15.57 29.04
CA THR A 254 19.62 16.52 28.93
C THR A 254 20.29 16.61 30.29
N PRO A 255 21.64 16.50 30.42
CA PRO A 255 22.31 16.79 31.68
C PRO A 255 21.89 18.19 32.13
N SER A 256 21.27 18.29 33.29
CA SER A 256 20.84 19.55 33.87
C SER A 256 22.03 20.45 34.07
N SER A 257 22.16 21.50 33.25
CA SER A 257 22.87 22.72 33.67
C SER A 257 22.02 23.32 34.79
N GLU A 258 22.57 23.40 35.98
CA GLU A 258 21.97 24.03 37.16
C GLU A 258 21.46 25.42 36.82
N GLY A 259 20.18 25.68 37.06
CA GLY A 259 19.58 27.00 36.94
C GLY A 259 18.06 26.87 36.69
N GLY A 260 17.27 26.92 37.78
CA GLY A 260 15.84 26.69 37.79
C GLY A 260 15.05 27.54 36.81
N VAL A 261 14.08 26.94 36.21
CA VAL A 261 12.77 27.53 35.85
C VAL A 261 11.80 26.39 35.56
N GLU A 262 10.63 26.52 36.10
CA GLU A 262 9.35 25.82 36.06
C GLU A 262 9.06 24.78 34.97
N LYS A 263 8.63 23.59 35.42
CA LYS A 263 7.97 22.56 34.63
C LYS A 263 6.69 23.09 33.96
N ARG A 264 6.76 23.44 32.68
CA ARG A 264 5.56 23.41 31.83
C ARG A 264 5.45 22.03 31.16
N ARG A 265 4.54 21.22 31.66
CA ARG A 265 4.04 20.04 30.95
C ARG A 265 3.24 20.50 29.73
N SER A 266 3.85 20.53 28.56
CA SER A 266 3.10 20.57 27.30
C SER A 266 2.96 19.14 26.82
N GLY A 267 1.81 18.52 27.07
CA GLY A 267 1.38 17.29 26.42
C GLY A 267 1.06 17.60 24.96
N ALA A 268 2.07 17.54 24.10
CA ALA A 268 1.84 17.48 22.66
C ALA A 268 1.43 16.03 22.32
N THR A 269 0.13 15.80 22.31
CA THR A 269 -0.45 14.64 21.65
C THR A 269 -0.18 14.80 20.16
N LEU A 270 0.81 14.06 19.62
CA LEU A 270 1.03 13.95 18.18
C LEU A 270 -0.24 13.31 17.60
N SER A 271 -1.08 14.12 16.97
CA SER A 271 -2.18 13.62 16.14
C SER A 271 -1.57 12.79 15.02
N LYS A 272 -1.89 11.47 14.99
CA LYS A 272 -1.46 10.58 13.90
C LYS A 272 -1.95 11.16 12.57
N PRO A 273 -1.06 11.46 11.61
CA PRO A 273 -1.47 11.95 10.31
C PRO A 273 -2.28 10.89 9.57
N GLN A 274 -3.29 11.32 8.80
CA GLN A 274 -4.04 10.42 7.93
C GLN A 274 -3.11 9.89 6.84
N PRO A 275 -3.02 8.57 6.61
CA PRO A 275 -2.25 8.01 5.52
C PRO A 275 -2.94 8.28 4.18
N LEU A 276 -2.15 8.60 3.16
CA LEU A 276 -2.60 8.51 1.77
C LEU A 276 -2.69 7.02 1.41
N ILE A 277 -3.80 6.63 0.80
CA ILE A 277 -4.04 5.26 0.34
C ILE A 277 -3.17 5.04 -0.90
N GLY A 278 -2.36 4.03 -0.90
CA GLY A 278 -1.46 3.67 -2.00
C GLY A 278 0.00 3.59 -1.56
N GLU A 279 0.41 2.48 -1.03
CA GLU A 279 1.76 2.30 -0.52
C GLU A 279 2.51 1.09 -0.97
N VAL A 280 3.76 1.42 -1.26
CA VAL A 280 4.80 0.48 -1.62
C VAL A 280 5.37 -0.17 -0.36
N GLU A 281 4.95 -1.37 -0.04
CA GLU A 281 5.73 -2.27 0.81
C GLU A 281 6.41 -3.33 -0.04
N GLY A 282 7.73 -3.25 -0.08
CA GLY A 282 8.56 -4.32 -0.60
C GLY A 282 8.54 -5.53 0.34
N LEU A 283 7.89 -6.56 -0.11
CA LEU A 283 7.83 -7.95 0.33
C LEU A 283 8.98 -8.45 1.22
N THR A 284 8.59 -9.06 2.32
CA THR A 284 9.28 -10.24 2.83
C THR A 284 8.41 -11.46 2.55
N ILE A 285 8.64 -12.14 1.43
CA ILE A 285 8.14 -13.49 1.22
C ILE A 285 8.99 -14.37 2.13
N SER A 286 8.40 -14.88 3.21
CA SER A 286 8.98 -15.92 4.03
C SER A 286 9.02 -17.19 3.20
N ASN A 287 10.22 -17.59 2.75
CA ASN A 287 10.50 -18.93 2.25
C ASN A 287 10.31 -19.93 3.41
N LYS A 288 9.11 -20.48 3.54
CA LYS A 288 8.86 -21.73 4.22
C LYS A 288 8.38 -22.77 3.21
N GLU A 289 9.31 -23.20 2.37
CA GLU A 289 9.21 -24.48 1.65
C GLU A 289 10.62 -24.99 1.42
N LYS A 290 11.11 -25.79 2.38
CA LYS A 290 12.06 -26.88 2.19
C LYS A 290 12.38 -27.49 3.56
N GLU A 291 11.52 -28.39 3.98
CA GLU A 291 11.87 -29.52 4.83
C GLU A 291 10.63 -30.41 4.95
N ASN A 292 10.51 -31.35 4.02
CA ASN A 292 9.89 -32.66 4.22
C ASN A 292 9.98 -33.45 2.91
N GLY A 293 10.99 -34.30 2.85
CA GLY A 293 11.15 -35.21 1.74
C GLY A 293 12.44 -36.00 1.82
N THR A 294 12.65 -36.81 2.87
CA THR A 294 13.45 -38.05 2.82
C THR A 294 13.07 -38.91 4.01
N SER A 295 12.30 -39.89 3.76
CA SER A 295 12.40 -41.28 4.29
C SER A 295 11.58 -42.19 3.41
#